data_6d6347a19cded449f00cb568dee1b142
#
_entry.id   6d6347a19cded449f00cb568dee1b142
#
_cell.length_a   1.000
_cell.length_b   1.000
_cell.length_c   1.000
_cell.angle_alpha   90.00
_cell.angle_beta   90.00
_cell.angle_gamma   90.00
#
_symmetry.space_group_name_H-M   'P 1'
#
loop_
_entity.id
_entity.type
_entity.pdbx_description
1 polymer ?
#
loop_
_entity_poly.entity_id
_entity_poly.type
_entity_poly.pdbx_seq_one_letter_code
_entity_poly.pdbx_strand_id
1 'polypeptide(L)'
;MEYYMCGDSPSILANFMWSNNGEYNWSTKQLSLDYFKNKDNNWENKFHIWKLDWTKEYMRIYIDDELVNEININNIKGNKFKKKYYILLNLAIGRKGLRPNDNALPLVYEIEYVKVYQN
;
A
#
# COMPACT_ATOMS: atom_id res chain seq x y z
N MET A 1 0.92 1.09 -1.36
CA MET A 1 0.19 0.55 -0.19
C MET A 1 -0.04 1.66 0.80
N GLU A 2 -1.15 1.66 1.48
CA GLU A 2 -1.52 2.73 2.43
C GLU A 2 -2.16 2.11 3.67
N TYR A 3 -1.74 2.57 4.85
CA TYR A 3 -2.57 2.46 6.04
C TYR A 3 -3.51 3.67 6.03
N TYR A 4 -4.80 3.42 5.94
CA TYR A 4 -5.78 4.46 5.63
C TYR A 4 -6.95 4.42 6.62
N MET A 5 -7.28 5.60 7.15
CA MET A 5 -8.49 5.80 7.94
C MET A 5 -9.63 6.19 7.00
N CYS A 6 -10.63 5.32 6.87
CA CYS A 6 -11.86 5.60 6.14
C CYS A 6 -13.02 5.66 7.14
N GLY A 7 -13.40 6.86 7.54
CA GLY A 7 -14.32 7.04 8.67
C GLY A 7 -13.70 6.50 9.95
N ASP A 8 -14.47 5.71 10.70
CA ASP A 8 -14.03 5.13 11.98
C ASP A 8 -13.35 3.76 11.84
N SER A 9 -13.14 3.31 10.59
CA SER A 9 -12.60 1.97 10.33
C SER A 9 -11.26 2.05 9.61
N PRO A 10 -10.13 1.84 10.29
CA PRO A 10 -8.84 1.78 9.66
C PRO A 10 -8.73 0.57 8.73
N SER A 11 -8.07 0.78 7.61
CA SER A 11 -7.92 -0.23 6.56
C SER A 11 -6.55 -0.16 5.92
N ILE A 12 -6.11 -1.29 5.38
CA ILE A 12 -4.95 -1.36 4.51
C ILE A 12 -5.43 -1.38 3.05
N LEU A 13 -4.90 -0.46 2.26
CA LEU A 13 -5.14 -0.40 0.82
C LEU A 13 -3.91 -0.88 0.06
N ALA A 14 -4.08 -1.93 -0.73
CA ALA A 14 -3.07 -2.44 -1.63
C ALA A 14 -3.51 -2.18 -3.07
N ASN A 15 -3.05 -1.08 -3.64
CA ASN A 15 -3.53 -0.57 -4.91
C ASN A 15 -2.44 -0.60 -5.98
N PHE A 16 -2.86 -0.96 -7.19
CA PHE A 16 -2.15 -0.63 -8.41
C PHE A 16 -2.98 0.37 -9.20
N MET A 17 -2.33 1.39 -9.72
CA MET A 17 -2.98 2.42 -10.52
C MET A 17 -2.19 2.68 -11.79
N TRP A 18 -2.88 2.78 -12.91
CA TRP A 18 -2.30 3.18 -14.19
C TRP A 18 -3.26 4.05 -14.99
N SER A 19 -2.73 4.78 -15.92
CA SER A 19 -3.53 5.63 -16.81
C SER A 19 -3.49 5.09 -18.24
N ASN A 20 -4.65 5.04 -18.90
CA ASN A 20 -4.79 4.79 -20.33
C ASN A 20 -5.55 5.95 -20.96
N ASN A 21 -4.92 6.66 -21.92
CA ASN A 21 -5.55 7.77 -22.65
C ASN A 21 -6.19 8.84 -21.74
N GLY A 22 -5.55 9.11 -20.59
CA GLY A 22 -6.07 10.09 -19.60
C GLY A 22 -7.07 9.50 -18.60
N GLU A 23 -7.54 8.29 -18.79
CA GLU A 23 -8.41 7.59 -17.84
C GLU A 23 -7.58 6.83 -16.82
N TYR A 24 -7.93 6.93 -15.55
CA TYR A 24 -7.30 6.21 -14.46
C TYR A 24 -7.98 4.86 -14.24
N ASN A 25 -7.16 3.82 -14.21
CA ASN A 25 -7.58 2.45 -13.91
C ASN A 25 -6.95 2.02 -12.58
N TRP A 26 -7.69 1.21 -11.84
CA TRP A 26 -7.29 0.75 -10.52
C TRP A 26 -7.49 -0.75 -10.38
N SER A 27 -6.54 -1.40 -9.73
CA SER A 27 -6.76 -2.68 -9.07
C SER A 27 -6.61 -2.45 -7.58
N THR A 28 -7.72 -2.47 -6.86
CA THR A 28 -7.79 -2.14 -5.44
C THR A 28 -8.11 -3.37 -4.62
N LYS A 29 -7.33 -3.60 -3.58
CA LYS A 29 -7.67 -4.51 -2.50
C LYS A 29 -7.64 -3.73 -1.20
N GLN A 30 -8.75 -3.76 -0.49
CA GLN A 30 -8.90 -3.18 0.85
C GLN A 30 -9.12 -4.29 1.85
N LEU A 31 -8.35 -4.28 2.92
CA LEU A 31 -8.51 -5.16 4.07
C LEU A 31 -8.75 -4.30 5.30
N SER A 32 -9.77 -4.64 6.09
CA SER A 32 -9.98 -3.98 7.38
C SER A 32 -8.83 -4.29 8.32
N LEU A 33 -8.56 -3.41 9.25
CA LEU A 33 -7.58 -3.68 10.29
C LEU A 33 -7.95 -4.89 11.14
N ASP A 34 -9.25 -5.13 11.35
CA ASP A 34 -9.74 -6.29 12.10
C ASP A 34 -9.33 -7.62 11.46
N TYR A 35 -9.17 -7.66 10.14
CA TYR A 35 -8.66 -8.86 9.46
C TYR A 35 -7.29 -9.27 10.00
N PHE A 36 -6.42 -8.31 10.24
CA PHE A 36 -5.08 -8.56 10.79
C PHE A 36 -5.13 -8.77 12.31
N LYS A 37 -5.93 -8.00 13.03
CA LYS A 37 -6.09 -8.11 14.48
C LYS A 37 -6.69 -9.45 14.93
N ASN A 38 -7.53 -10.05 14.11
CA ASN A 38 -8.07 -11.39 14.38
C ASN A 38 -6.99 -12.48 14.31
N LYS A 39 -5.91 -12.23 13.58
CA LYS A 39 -4.74 -13.12 13.50
C LYS A 39 -3.72 -12.83 14.60
N ASP A 40 -3.54 -11.58 14.93
CA ASP A 40 -2.63 -11.08 15.95
C ASP A 40 -3.18 -9.79 16.57
N ASN A 41 -3.73 -9.89 17.76
CA ASN A 41 -4.36 -8.75 18.44
C ASN A 41 -3.43 -7.54 18.68
N ASN A 42 -2.11 -7.77 18.63
CA ASN A 42 -1.09 -6.72 18.77
C ASN A 42 -0.48 -6.29 17.43
N TRP A 43 -1.14 -6.58 16.31
CA TRP A 43 -0.61 -6.35 14.97
C TRP A 43 -0.18 -4.89 14.76
N GLU A 44 -0.99 -3.92 15.13
CA GLU A 44 -0.71 -2.49 14.92
C GLU A 44 0.56 -1.97 15.62
N ASN A 45 1.02 -2.66 16.67
CA ASN A 45 2.17 -2.25 17.47
C ASN A 45 3.46 -2.97 17.08
N LYS A 46 3.49 -3.59 15.91
CA LYS A 46 4.64 -4.32 15.38
C LYS A 46 5.13 -3.72 14.07
N PHE A 47 6.40 -3.94 13.76
CA PHE A 47 6.91 -3.72 12.41
C PHE A 47 6.40 -4.83 11.48
N HIS A 48 6.04 -4.44 10.28
CA HIS A 48 5.53 -5.32 9.25
C HIS A 48 6.33 -5.19 7.96
N ILE A 49 6.52 -6.29 7.25
CA ILE A 49 7.21 -6.30 5.97
C ILE A 49 6.21 -5.99 4.85
N TRP A 50 6.34 -4.82 4.26
CA TRP A 50 5.56 -4.39 3.12
C TRP A 50 6.37 -4.66 1.85
N LYS A 51 5.99 -5.69 1.11
CA LYS A 51 6.76 -6.17 -0.04
C LYS A 51 6.02 -5.95 -1.35
N LEU A 52 6.74 -5.45 -2.34
CA LEU A 52 6.33 -5.45 -3.74
C LEU A 52 7.25 -6.41 -4.50
N ASP A 53 6.69 -7.48 -5.03
CA ASP A 53 7.34 -8.34 -6.02
C ASP A 53 6.92 -7.87 -7.41
N TRP A 54 7.91 -7.44 -8.19
CA TRP A 54 7.68 -6.86 -9.50
C TRP A 54 8.53 -7.57 -10.55
N THR A 55 7.87 -8.38 -11.34
CA THR A 55 8.47 -9.15 -12.43
C THR A 55 8.11 -8.55 -13.79
N LYS A 56 8.52 -9.21 -14.85
CA LYS A 56 8.13 -8.84 -16.23
C LYS A 56 6.65 -9.12 -16.53
N GLU A 57 5.99 -9.95 -15.74
CA GLU A 57 4.64 -10.45 -15.99
C GLU A 57 3.63 -10.02 -14.92
N TYR A 58 4.08 -9.93 -13.67
CA TYR A 58 3.22 -9.68 -12.52
C TYR A 58 3.77 -8.60 -11.61
N MET A 59 2.85 -7.92 -10.94
CA MET A 59 3.14 -7.18 -9.73
C MET A 59 2.29 -7.74 -8.60
N ARG A 60 2.93 -8.01 -7.45
CA ARG A 60 2.32 -8.62 -6.28
C ARG A 60 2.65 -7.81 -5.04
N ILE A 61 1.63 -7.52 -4.25
CA ILE A 61 1.77 -6.83 -2.97
C ILE A 61 1.57 -7.84 -1.86
N TYR A 62 2.51 -7.86 -0.93
CA TYR A 62 2.46 -8.71 0.25
C TYR A 62 2.58 -7.88 1.52
N ILE A 63 2.01 -8.39 2.60
CA ILE A 63 2.23 -7.96 3.98
C ILE A 63 2.59 -9.20 4.77
N ASP A 64 3.77 -9.22 5.39
CA ASP A 64 4.30 -10.35 6.16
C ASP A 64 4.19 -11.69 5.40
N ASP A 65 4.60 -11.70 4.13
CA ASP A 65 4.53 -12.84 3.22
C ASP A 65 3.11 -13.27 2.79
N GLU A 66 2.06 -12.63 3.27
CA GLU A 66 0.71 -12.84 2.80
C GLU A 66 0.45 -12.04 1.51
N LEU A 67 0.04 -12.73 0.44
CA LEU A 67 -0.34 -12.08 -0.81
C LEU A 67 -1.65 -11.31 -0.63
N VAL A 68 -1.60 -9.99 -0.77
CA VAL A 68 -2.76 -9.11 -0.60
C VAL A 68 -3.40 -8.73 -1.93
N ASN A 69 -2.59 -8.38 -2.94
CA ASN A 69 -3.08 -8.02 -4.26
C ASN A 69 -2.10 -8.43 -5.37
N GLU A 70 -2.63 -8.78 -6.51
CA GLU A 70 -1.86 -9.17 -7.69
C GLU A 70 -2.47 -8.59 -8.96
N ILE A 71 -1.62 -8.20 -9.91
CA ILE A 71 -2.02 -7.90 -11.28
C ILE A 71 -1.08 -8.55 -12.29
N ASN A 72 -1.65 -9.03 -13.41
CA ASN A 72 -0.87 -9.42 -14.57
C ASN A 72 -0.64 -8.20 -15.46
N ILE A 73 0.61 -7.71 -15.51
CA ILE A 73 0.95 -6.48 -16.22
C ILE A 73 0.99 -6.65 -17.74
N ASN A 74 1.01 -7.89 -18.26
CA ASN A 74 0.91 -8.14 -19.69
C ASN A 74 -0.48 -7.81 -20.25
N ASN A 75 -1.51 -7.85 -19.40
CA ASN A 75 -2.87 -7.46 -19.76
C ASN A 75 -3.07 -5.94 -19.80
N ILE A 76 -2.05 -5.16 -19.38
CA ILE A 76 -2.13 -3.71 -19.31
C ILE A 76 -1.44 -3.09 -20.52
N LYS A 77 -2.24 -2.44 -21.36
CA LYS A 77 -1.74 -1.81 -22.59
C LYS A 77 -0.74 -0.67 -22.30
N GLY A 78 0.25 -0.54 -23.16
CA GLY A 78 1.15 0.62 -23.18
C GLY A 78 2.35 0.51 -22.23
N ASN A 79 2.75 -0.69 -21.82
CA ASN A 79 3.95 -0.92 -21.02
C ASN A 79 4.07 -0.01 -19.78
N LYS A 80 2.95 0.30 -19.15
CA LYS A 80 2.87 1.30 -18.06
C LYS A 80 3.80 0.96 -16.89
N PHE A 81 3.88 -0.32 -16.52
CA PHE A 81 4.73 -0.77 -15.42
C PHE A 81 6.12 -1.26 -15.86
N LYS A 82 6.54 -0.99 -17.10
CA LYS A 82 7.89 -1.31 -17.63
C LYS A 82 8.79 -0.08 -17.71
N LYS A 83 8.54 0.92 -16.87
CA LYS A 83 9.33 2.15 -16.76
C LYS A 83 10.09 2.17 -15.43
N LYS A 84 11.05 3.08 -15.33
CA LYS A 84 11.71 3.37 -14.06
C LYS A 84 10.75 4.13 -13.16
N TYR A 85 10.70 3.72 -11.89
CA TYR A 85 9.95 4.36 -10.83
C TYR A 85 10.86 4.60 -9.64
N TYR A 86 10.46 5.48 -8.75
CA TYR A 86 11.10 5.69 -7.46
C TYR A 86 10.18 5.23 -6.33
N ILE A 87 10.79 4.92 -5.20
CA ILE A 87 10.06 4.60 -3.98
C ILE A 87 9.73 5.91 -3.27
N LEU A 88 8.49 6.05 -2.84
CA LEU A 88 8.02 7.15 -2.03
C LEU A 88 7.44 6.58 -0.73
N LEU A 89 7.97 7.05 0.40
CA LEU A 89 7.49 6.74 1.74
C LEU A 89 7.05 8.05 2.37
N ASN A 90 5.82 8.15 2.81
CA ASN A 90 5.29 9.38 3.38
C ASN A 90 4.28 9.12 4.50
N LEU A 91 4.22 10.06 5.44
CA LEU A 91 3.14 10.21 6.39
C LEU A 91 2.32 11.43 5.97
N ALA A 92 1.09 11.20 5.51
CA ALA A 92 0.23 12.26 5.02
C ALA A 92 -0.86 12.61 6.04
N ILE A 93 -1.11 13.89 6.22
CA ILE A 93 -2.27 14.38 6.95
C ILE A 93 -3.49 14.21 6.05
N GLY A 94 -4.57 13.79 6.67
CA GLY A 94 -5.78 13.31 6.06
C GLY A 94 -6.38 14.14 4.92
N ARG A 95 -7.17 13.48 4.14
CA ARG A 95 -7.81 13.94 2.92
C ARG A 95 -9.02 14.84 3.24
N LYS A 96 -9.30 15.86 2.40
CA LYS A 96 -10.49 16.71 2.47
C LYS A 96 -10.67 17.50 3.76
N GLY A 97 -9.58 18.01 4.33
CA GLY A 97 -9.65 18.90 5.48
C GLY A 97 -10.00 18.21 6.81
N LEU A 98 -9.94 16.90 6.86
CA LEU A 98 -9.95 16.19 8.13
C LEU A 98 -8.69 16.56 8.90
N ARG A 99 -8.86 17.24 10.01
CA ARG A 99 -7.77 17.53 10.94
C ARG A 99 -7.50 16.30 11.79
N PRO A 100 -6.21 15.94 12.02
CA PRO A 100 -5.90 15.02 13.09
C PRO A 100 -6.39 15.62 14.43
N ASN A 101 -6.82 14.78 15.33
CA ASN A 101 -7.09 15.20 16.68
C ASN A 101 -5.77 15.73 17.30
N ASP A 102 -5.81 16.92 17.91
CA ASP A 102 -4.61 17.53 18.51
C ASP A 102 -3.97 16.63 19.58
N ASN A 103 -4.77 15.79 20.26
CA ASN A 103 -4.28 14.79 21.21
C ASN A 103 -3.59 13.58 20.55
N ALA A 104 -3.69 13.43 19.23
CA ALA A 104 -3.00 12.37 18.48
C ALA A 104 -1.61 12.78 17.98
N LEU A 105 -1.18 14.01 18.26
CA LEU A 105 0.12 14.53 17.82
C LEU A 105 1.14 14.51 18.98
N PRO A 106 2.43 14.27 18.70
CA PRO A 106 2.99 13.98 17.37
C PRO A 106 2.70 12.54 16.91
N LEU A 107 2.48 12.38 15.60
CA LEU A 107 2.43 11.07 14.94
C LEU A 107 3.82 10.71 14.45
N VAL A 108 4.22 9.45 14.65
CA VAL A 108 5.50 8.92 14.19
C VAL A 108 5.26 7.82 13.16
N TYR A 109 6.00 7.89 12.06
CA TYR A 109 6.07 6.85 11.06
C TYR A 109 7.49 6.30 11.02
N GLU A 110 7.67 5.11 11.54
CA GLU A 110 8.98 4.50 11.71
C GLU A 110 9.26 3.51 10.57
N ILE A 111 10.45 3.60 9.99
CA ILE A 111 10.92 2.72 8.92
C ILE A 111 12.26 2.16 9.37
N GLU A 112 12.30 0.85 9.59
CA GLU A 112 13.53 0.19 10.01
C GLU A 112 14.52 0.06 8.85
N TYR A 113 14.04 -0.35 7.67
CA TYR A 113 14.85 -0.45 6.47
C TYR A 113 14.04 -0.38 5.18
N VAL A 114 14.74 -0.10 4.09
CA VAL A 114 14.27 -0.31 2.71
C VAL A 114 15.30 -1.16 1.98
N LYS A 115 14.86 -2.25 1.38
CA LYS A 115 15.71 -3.14 0.58
C LYS A 115 15.14 -3.27 -0.83
N VAL A 116 16.00 -3.17 -1.83
CA VAL A 116 15.66 -3.35 -3.24
C VAL A 116 16.54 -4.44 -3.81
N TYR A 117 15.93 -5.43 -4.43
CA TYR A 117 16.62 -6.50 -5.15
C TYR A 117 16.28 -6.36 -6.63
N GLN A 118 17.30 -6.43 -7.47
CA GLN A 118 17.15 -6.37 -8.93
C GLN A 118 17.97 -7.49 -9.57
N ASN A 119 17.37 -8.16 -10.54
CA ASN A 119 18.03 -9.15 -11.39
C ASN A 119 18.44 -8.51 -12.72
#